data_4298c9cb09b40cbe7ed115bb3c1851e5
#
_entry.id   4298c9cb09b40cbe7ed115bb3c1851e5
#
_cell.length_a   1.000
_cell.length_b   1.000
_cell.length_c   1.000
_cell.angle_alpha   90.00
_cell.angle_beta   90.00
_cell.angle_gamma   90.00
#
_symmetry.space_group_name_H-M   'P 1'
#
loop_
_entity.id
_entity.type
_entity.pdbx_description
1 polymer ?
#
loop_
_entity_poly.entity_id
_entity_poly.type
_entity_poly.pdbx_seq_one_letter_code
_entity_poly.pdbx_strand_id
1 'polypeptide(L)'
;MDDKDLTTSGLPSRAGSEKSSEDDVASSIMHVSRNDQVAWHYLTFETDLPTPLCFTSQPTTHHDRSTPSPCPDLKKYTSPFLWSESRKTFTTWLSCTATLVTAYTAGSYAPGIPQMTEEWGISDVAAEVGITVFTCGFALAPMFLAPFSEINGRKPIFIITGVLFVVFQLTCGLTPTFAGMLIARFLAGCMSSTFSTLVGGVVSDIYNAKDRNTAMALFSGAAMCGTGLGPLISSILVTYTTWRWCFYLQVITDGVLMVFLIFLFKETRGSVLLSRKAKALNKWYDQLESEGHYGVVMPSADETSEQTVQRIRWKVLADEERGSIFQMIRISLWRPFYMLLTEPTVFFFSLWISFSWSVLYLTFGAIPLIFQTTYGFTTLQYGAVFSAISIASIAFTPITIFQERLLWPYLPEKHRKLLKTPEGRLYFCCFQSVLLPIGCVWFSVSGAYPGVPWIVPALGVGCATIGIFSVYLAVFNYLADSYHRYASSALAVQGCCRNLLGGAFPIFTRQLYTTLTFQGAGGFLGGVGLLLTIVPWVLLIWGPSIRARSKLAGEILAVPAKIAR
;
A
#
# COMPACT_ATOMS: atom_id res chain seq x y z
N MET A 1 -53.62 -47.72 -15.22
CA MET A 1 -54.39 -48.20 -16.38
C MET A 1 -53.37 -48.33 -17.46
N ASP A 2 -52.84 -49.49 -17.44
CA ASP A 2 -52.88 -50.56 -18.43
C ASP A 2 -51.90 -50.29 -19.57
N ASP A 3 -50.86 -50.92 -19.66
CA ASP A 3 -50.49 -52.39 -19.73
C ASP A 3 -50.29 -52.86 -21.18
N LYS A 4 -49.18 -53.61 -21.38
CA LYS A 4 -48.99 -54.72 -22.34
C LYS A 4 -48.54 -54.34 -23.74
N ASP A 5 -47.75 -55.10 -24.43
CA ASP A 5 -46.93 -56.29 -24.21
C ASP A 5 -46.01 -56.50 -25.45
N LEU A 6 -44.81 -57.00 -25.18
CA LEU A 6 -44.16 -58.18 -25.75
C LEU A 6 -44.29 -58.48 -27.28
N THR A 7 -43.15 -58.60 -27.95
CA THR A 7 -42.73 -59.91 -28.45
C THR A 7 -41.31 -59.95 -29.06
N THR A 8 -40.60 -60.92 -28.64
CA THR A 8 -39.35 -61.58 -28.99
C THR A 8 -39.22 -61.98 -30.47
N SER A 9 -37.99 -62.01 -31.01
CA SER A 9 -37.27 -63.04 -31.76
C SER A 9 -36.16 -62.37 -32.57
N GLY A 10 -34.91 -62.74 -32.66
CA GLY A 10 -34.22 -63.97 -32.60
C GLY A 10 -32.79 -63.68 -33.10
N LEU A 11 -31.81 -64.24 -32.46
CA LEU A 11 -30.40 -64.29 -32.89
C LEU A 11 -30.22 -65.11 -34.14
N PRO A 12 -29.19 -64.82 -34.98
CA PRO A 12 -28.11 -65.78 -35.04
C PRO A 12 -26.70 -65.23 -34.92
N SER A 13 -25.90 -66.01 -34.27
CA SER A 13 -24.45 -65.95 -34.13
C SER A 13 -23.69 -65.90 -35.44
N ARG A 14 -22.68 -65.03 -35.55
CA ARG A 14 -21.51 -65.35 -36.40
C ARG A 14 -20.27 -64.63 -35.81
N ALA A 15 -19.35 -65.48 -35.42
CA ALA A 15 -17.97 -65.08 -35.11
C ALA A 15 -17.27 -64.60 -36.38
N GLY A 16 -16.58 -63.45 -36.31
CA GLY A 16 -15.74 -62.92 -37.38
C GLY A 16 -14.85 -61.84 -36.79
N SER A 17 -13.63 -62.22 -36.55
CA SER A 17 -12.38 -61.44 -36.30
C SER A 17 -12.49 -59.92 -36.37
N GLU A 18 -12.51 -59.24 -35.24
CA GLU A 18 -12.11 -57.84 -35.07
C GLU A 18 -10.61 -57.77 -34.82
N LYS A 19 -9.85 -57.63 -35.88
CA LYS A 19 -8.51 -57.06 -35.89
C LYS A 19 -8.47 -56.07 -37.04
N SER A 20 -9.07 -54.86 -36.85
CA SER A 20 -8.86 -53.73 -37.75
C SER A 20 -9.55 -52.45 -37.22
N SER A 21 -9.27 -52.01 -36.00
CA SER A 21 -9.77 -50.71 -35.55
C SER A 21 -8.74 -49.86 -34.78
N GLU A 22 -7.54 -50.39 -34.53
CA GLU A 22 -6.46 -49.60 -33.96
C GLU A 22 -5.55 -48.94 -35.02
N ASP A 23 -5.50 -49.46 -36.24
CA ASP A 23 -4.69 -48.88 -37.32
C ASP A 23 -5.44 -47.76 -38.08
N ASP A 24 -6.76 -47.71 -38.06
CA ASP A 24 -7.56 -46.66 -38.72
C ASP A 24 -7.67 -45.38 -37.86
N VAL A 25 -7.46 -45.45 -36.55
CA VAL A 25 -7.37 -44.26 -35.69
C VAL A 25 -6.00 -43.61 -35.80
N ALA A 26 -4.97 -44.36 -36.14
CA ALA A 26 -3.62 -43.84 -36.34
C ALA A 26 -3.43 -43.17 -37.71
N SER A 27 -4.23 -43.45 -38.71
CA SER A 27 -4.12 -42.89 -40.07
C SER A 27 -4.92 -41.60 -40.30
N SER A 28 -5.84 -41.24 -39.41
CA SER A 28 -6.54 -39.95 -39.43
C SER A 28 -5.78 -38.83 -38.69
N ILE A 29 -4.50 -39.04 -38.34
CA ILE A 29 -3.61 -37.97 -37.89
C ILE A 29 -3.21 -37.17 -39.14
N MET A 30 -4.12 -36.32 -39.52
CA MET A 30 -4.06 -35.03 -40.17
C MET A 30 -2.71 -34.59 -40.73
N HIS A 31 -2.75 -34.17 -41.95
CA HIS A 31 -1.83 -33.17 -42.51
C HIS A 31 -1.95 -31.85 -41.71
N VAL A 32 -1.37 -31.80 -40.54
CA VAL A 32 -1.25 -30.56 -39.76
C VAL A 32 -0.21 -29.71 -40.47
N SER A 33 -0.65 -28.63 -41.08
CA SER A 33 0.23 -27.62 -41.64
C SER A 33 1.16 -27.13 -40.53
N ARG A 34 2.45 -27.48 -40.61
CA ARG A 34 3.48 -27.13 -39.65
C ARG A 34 3.90 -25.68 -39.88
N ASN A 35 3.48 -24.78 -39.00
CA ASN A 35 3.99 -23.40 -38.99
C ASN A 35 5.19 -23.32 -38.02
N ASP A 36 6.40 -23.30 -38.55
CA ASP A 36 7.63 -23.21 -37.77
C ASP A 36 7.85 -21.84 -37.14
N GLN A 37 7.02 -20.84 -37.44
CA GLN A 37 7.08 -19.53 -36.86
C GLN A 37 6.52 -19.52 -35.42
N VAL A 38 7.24 -18.90 -34.51
CA VAL A 38 6.79 -18.71 -33.12
C VAL A 38 5.71 -17.64 -33.08
N ALA A 39 4.50 -18.01 -32.66
CA ALA A 39 3.42 -17.07 -32.43
C ALA A 39 3.46 -16.55 -30.98
N TRP A 40 3.43 -15.24 -30.83
CA TRP A 40 3.42 -14.59 -29.53
C TRP A 40 1.99 -14.26 -29.11
N HIS A 41 1.54 -14.83 -27.98
CA HIS A 41 0.24 -14.57 -27.38
C HIS A 41 0.36 -13.79 -26.09
N TYR A 42 -0.64 -12.93 -25.81
CA TYR A 42 -0.71 -12.22 -24.54
C TYR A 42 -1.26 -13.14 -23.44
N LEU A 43 -0.48 -13.27 -22.36
CA LEU A 43 -0.88 -14.03 -21.19
C LEU A 43 -1.64 -13.12 -20.22
N THR A 44 -2.79 -13.59 -19.74
CA THR A 44 -3.56 -13.01 -18.64
C THR A 44 -3.73 -14.04 -17.53
N PHE A 45 -4.29 -13.66 -16.39
CA PHE A 45 -4.61 -14.63 -15.33
C PHE A 45 -5.79 -15.54 -15.70
N GLU A 46 -6.65 -15.09 -16.63
CA GLU A 46 -7.85 -15.77 -17.09
C GLU A 46 -7.58 -16.61 -18.36
N THR A 47 -6.35 -16.55 -18.91
CA THR A 47 -6.00 -17.30 -20.12
C THR A 47 -6.00 -18.78 -19.81
N ASP A 48 -6.86 -19.53 -20.51
CA ASP A 48 -6.81 -20.98 -20.55
C ASP A 48 -5.53 -21.42 -21.26
N LEU A 49 -4.73 -22.21 -20.56
CA LEU A 49 -3.47 -22.68 -21.10
C LEU A 49 -3.73 -23.89 -21.99
N PRO A 50 -3.29 -23.87 -23.25
CA PRO A 50 -3.47 -25.00 -24.14
C PRO A 50 -2.69 -26.20 -23.62
N THR A 51 -3.27 -27.40 -23.81
CA THR A 51 -2.62 -28.67 -23.46
C THR A 51 -1.52 -28.94 -24.48
N PRO A 52 -0.25 -29.14 -24.09
CA PRO A 52 0.78 -29.56 -25.02
C PRO A 52 0.44 -30.95 -25.56
N LEU A 53 0.33 -31.06 -26.88
CA LEU A 53 0.31 -32.36 -27.54
C LEU A 53 1.74 -32.73 -27.91
N CYS A 54 2.16 -33.91 -27.48
CA CYS A 54 3.45 -34.47 -27.83
C CYS A 54 3.40 -34.95 -29.27
N PHE A 55 3.80 -34.12 -30.25
CA PHE A 55 4.06 -34.56 -31.60
C PHE A 55 5.57 -34.82 -31.76
N THR A 56 5.91 -36.08 -32.03
CA THR A 56 7.24 -36.43 -32.51
C THR A 56 7.34 -36.04 -33.98
N SER A 57 8.22 -35.14 -34.32
CA SER A 57 8.36 -34.57 -35.66
C SER A 57 9.08 -35.48 -36.68
N GLN A 58 9.54 -36.65 -36.29
CA GLN A 58 10.12 -37.65 -37.20
C GLN A 58 9.84 -39.09 -36.71
N PRO A 59 9.56 -40.05 -37.58
CA PRO A 59 9.63 -41.46 -37.26
C PRO A 59 11.12 -41.84 -37.19
N THR A 60 11.80 -41.45 -36.13
CA THR A 60 13.14 -41.98 -35.86
C THR A 60 12.98 -43.37 -35.30
N THR A 61 13.52 -44.32 -36.05
CA THR A 61 13.79 -45.67 -35.65
C THR A 61 14.46 -45.71 -34.29
N HIS A 62 13.83 -46.39 -33.34
CA HIS A 62 14.37 -46.91 -32.09
C HIS A 62 14.87 -45.94 -31.00
N HIS A 63 14.22 -46.10 -29.89
CA HIS A 63 14.56 -45.80 -28.50
C HIS A 63 14.15 -44.47 -27.89
N ASP A 64 13.49 -44.66 -26.77
CA ASP A 64 13.10 -43.73 -25.70
C ASP A 64 12.02 -42.70 -26.05
N ARG A 65 10.77 -43.13 -25.84
CA ARG A 65 9.70 -42.19 -25.47
C ARG A 65 10.04 -41.64 -24.07
N SER A 66 10.91 -40.66 -24.01
CA SER A 66 11.07 -39.88 -22.80
C SER A 66 9.72 -39.22 -22.47
N THR A 67 9.20 -39.50 -21.30
CA THR A 67 8.00 -38.80 -20.80
C THR A 67 8.26 -37.30 -20.86
N PRO A 68 7.36 -36.49 -21.45
CA PRO A 68 7.57 -35.04 -21.57
C PRO A 68 7.83 -34.42 -20.20
N SER A 69 8.71 -33.45 -20.14
CA SER A 69 9.02 -32.71 -18.91
C SER A 69 7.75 -32.19 -18.25
N PRO A 70 7.55 -32.42 -16.94
CA PRO A 70 6.33 -32.04 -16.25
C PRO A 70 6.10 -30.54 -16.27
N CYS A 71 4.84 -30.13 -16.43
CA CYS A 71 4.45 -28.72 -16.39
C CYS A 71 4.92 -28.09 -15.06
N PRO A 72 5.52 -26.89 -15.09
CA PRO A 72 5.96 -26.20 -13.87
C PRO A 72 4.77 -25.90 -12.96
N ASP A 73 5.00 -25.84 -11.64
CA ASP A 73 3.97 -25.47 -10.67
C ASP A 73 3.53 -24.01 -10.84
N LEU A 74 2.43 -23.83 -11.58
CA LEU A 74 1.85 -22.51 -11.88
C LEU A 74 1.01 -21.94 -10.73
N LYS A 75 0.68 -22.75 -9.69
CA LYS A 75 -0.09 -22.29 -8.52
C LYS A 75 0.64 -21.17 -7.77
N LYS A 76 1.97 -21.07 -7.90
CA LYS A 76 2.78 -20.00 -7.33
C LYS A 76 2.48 -18.62 -7.94
N TYR A 77 1.97 -18.59 -9.16
CA TYR A 77 1.72 -17.37 -9.95
C TYR A 77 0.23 -17.03 -10.07
N THR A 78 -0.59 -17.49 -9.12
CA THR A 78 -2.02 -17.17 -9.07
C THR A 78 -2.23 -15.68 -8.81
N SER A 79 -3.29 -15.11 -9.41
CA SER A 79 -3.69 -13.72 -9.16
C SER A 79 -3.86 -13.44 -7.66
N PRO A 80 -3.29 -12.35 -7.13
CA PRO A 80 -3.44 -11.98 -5.72
C PRO A 80 -4.89 -11.74 -5.31
N PHE A 81 -5.75 -11.30 -6.23
CA PHE A 81 -7.18 -11.13 -5.99
C PHE A 81 -7.90 -12.45 -5.66
N LEU A 82 -7.38 -13.58 -6.14
CA LEU A 82 -7.92 -14.93 -5.92
C LEU A 82 -7.32 -15.64 -4.71
N TRP A 83 -6.47 -14.98 -3.92
CA TRP A 83 -5.93 -15.58 -2.70
C TRP A 83 -7.03 -15.85 -1.68
N SER A 84 -6.82 -16.87 -0.84
CA SER A 84 -7.72 -17.13 0.29
C SER A 84 -7.77 -15.93 1.22
N GLU A 85 -8.93 -15.70 1.84
CA GLU A 85 -9.14 -14.56 2.75
C GLU A 85 -8.15 -14.57 3.93
N SER A 86 -7.80 -15.75 4.45
CA SER A 86 -6.78 -15.89 5.50
C SER A 86 -5.41 -15.38 5.04
N ARG A 87 -5.03 -15.66 3.78
CA ARG A 87 -3.75 -15.19 3.22
C ARG A 87 -3.76 -13.69 2.98
N LYS A 88 -4.86 -13.14 2.46
CA LYS A 88 -5.03 -11.69 2.29
C LYS A 88 -4.94 -10.97 3.63
N THR A 89 -5.69 -11.44 4.62
CA THR A 89 -5.70 -10.89 5.98
C THR A 89 -4.31 -10.95 6.61
N PHE A 90 -3.62 -12.08 6.54
CA PHE A 90 -2.26 -12.22 7.05
C PHE A 90 -1.28 -11.24 6.39
N THR A 91 -1.32 -11.12 5.05
CA THR A 91 -0.45 -10.18 4.30
C THR A 91 -0.75 -8.73 4.70
N THR A 92 -2.03 -8.40 4.91
CA THR A 92 -2.46 -7.07 5.37
C THR A 92 -1.92 -6.77 6.76
N TRP A 93 -2.09 -7.68 7.73
CA TRP A 93 -1.58 -7.50 9.09
C TRP A 93 -0.05 -7.36 9.13
N LEU A 94 0.67 -8.20 8.39
CA LEU A 94 2.13 -8.10 8.29
C LEU A 94 2.57 -6.74 7.71
N SER A 95 1.86 -6.24 6.69
CA SER A 95 2.12 -4.93 6.09
C SER A 95 1.77 -3.78 7.06
N CYS A 96 0.65 -3.88 7.79
CA CYS A 96 0.26 -2.89 8.80
C CYS A 96 1.25 -2.84 9.97
N THR A 97 1.79 -4.00 10.39
CA THR A 97 2.85 -4.06 11.41
C THR A 97 4.11 -3.34 10.92
N ALA A 98 4.50 -3.51 9.66
CA ALA A 98 5.63 -2.77 9.09
C ALA A 98 5.38 -1.26 9.08
N THR A 99 4.16 -0.82 8.76
CA THR A 99 3.78 0.59 8.84
C THR A 99 3.80 1.13 10.28
N LEU A 100 3.30 0.35 11.25
CA LEU A 100 3.31 0.72 12.67
C LEU A 100 4.73 0.95 13.17
N VAL A 101 5.65 0.03 12.90
CA VAL A 101 7.06 0.12 13.33
C VAL A 101 7.76 1.31 12.67
N THR A 102 7.48 1.57 11.38
CA THR A 102 8.01 2.76 10.70
C THR A 102 7.48 4.07 11.32
N ALA A 103 6.18 4.13 11.63
CA ALA A 103 5.58 5.30 12.27
C ALA A 103 6.09 5.49 13.70
N TYR A 104 6.34 4.41 14.42
CA TYR A 104 7.04 4.40 15.71
C TYR A 104 8.40 5.10 15.62
N THR A 105 9.19 4.79 14.60
CA THR A 105 10.53 5.37 14.38
C THR A 105 10.49 6.90 14.25
N ALA A 106 9.45 7.44 13.61
CA ALA A 106 9.32 8.88 13.41
C ALA A 106 9.19 9.63 14.74
N GLY A 107 8.43 9.07 15.70
CA GLY A 107 8.19 9.69 17.01
C GLY A 107 9.23 9.35 18.07
N SER A 108 9.95 8.25 17.95
CA SER A 108 10.87 7.74 18.97
C SER A 108 12.10 8.61 19.25
N TYR A 109 12.41 9.52 18.33
CA TYR A 109 13.57 10.42 18.45
C TYR A 109 13.36 11.55 19.47
N ALA A 110 12.16 12.11 19.53
CA ALA A 110 11.88 13.34 20.28
C ALA A 110 12.21 13.24 21.79
N PRO A 111 11.89 12.16 22.55
CA PRO A 111 12.23 12.07 23.96
C PRO A 111 13.74 12.02 24.24
N GLY A 112 14.55 11.62 23.27
CA GLY A 112 16.02 11.57 23.38
C GLY A 112 16.71 12.93 23.19
N ILE A 113 16.01 13.94 22.70
CA ILE A 113 16.59 15.27 22.39
C ILE A 113 17.36 15.87 23.57
N PRO A 114 16.85 15.91 24.81
CA PRO A 114 17.58 16.49 25.92
C PRO A 114 18.94 15.82 26.18
N GLN A 115 19.03 14.52 26.14
CA GLN A 115 20.30 13.79 26.31
C GLN A 115 21.26 14.02 25.14
N MET A 116 20.73 14.11 23.89
CA MET A 116 21.55 14.38 22.70
C MET A 116 22.09 15.81 22.69
N THR A 117 21.30 16.81 23.14
CA THR A 117 21.76 18.20 23.24
C THR A 117 22.84 18.35 24.27
N GLU A 118 22.73 17.67 25.41
CA GLU A 118 23.77 17.66 26.45
C GLU A 118 25.06 16.96 25.96
N GLU A 119 24.94 15.80 25.31
CA GLU A 119 26.09 15.02 24.83
C GLU A 119 26.89 15.76 23.75
N TRP A 120 26.19 16.39 22.79
CA TRP A 120 26.86 17.06 21.66
C TRP A 120 27.02 18.56 21.78
N GLY A 121 26.53 19.17 22.85
CA GLY A 121 26.62 20.62 23.08
C GLY A 121 25.88 21.46 22.03
N ILE A 122 24.76 20.97 21.51
CA ILE A 122 23.96 21.61 20.45
C ILE A 122 22.65 22.19 21.03
N SER A 123 22.02 23.11 20.28
CA SER A 123 20.72 23.66 20.67
C SER A 123 19.58 22.64 20.42
N ASP A 124 18.47 22.81 21.17
CA ASP A 124 17.25 22.00 20.99
C ASP A 124 16.75 22.05 19.52
N VAL A 125 16.76 23.26 18.93
CA VAL A 125 16.34 23.45 17.52
C VAL A 125 17.23 22.68 16.56
N ALA A 126 18.55 22.64 16.80
CA ALA A 126 19.46 21.85 15.98
C ALA A 126 19.15 20.35 16.12
N ALA A 127 18.86 19.85 17.32
CA ALA A 127 18.51 18.47 17.54
C ALA A 127 17.17 18.10 16.86
N GLU A 128 16.18 18.98 16.86
CA GLU A 128 14.88 18.79 16.17
C GLU A 128 15.04 18.63 14.66
N VAL A 129 16.11 19.17 14.04
CA VAL A 129 16.44 18.94 12.62
C VAL A 129 16.58 17.44 12.32
N GLY A 130 16.96 16.61 13.30
CA GLY A 130 16.99 15.16 13.13
C GLY A 130 15.62 14.53 12.77
N ILE A 131 14.51 15.13 13.23
CA ILE A 131 13.15 14.73 12.83
C ILE A 131 12.89 15.17 11.39
N THR A 132 13.21 16.41 11.06
CA THR A 132 13.02 17.01 9.74
C THR A 132 13.78 16.24 8.65
N VAL A 133 15.04 15.93 8.91
CA VAL A 133 15.90 15.21 7.95
C VAL A 133 15.37 13.79 7.69
N PHE A 134 14.89 13.09 8.71
CA PHE A 134 14.23 11.80 8.56
C PHE A 134 12.98 11.90 7.67
N THR A 135 12.13 12.88 7.93
CA THR A 135 10.90 13.08 7.14
C THR A 135 11.18 13.58 5.72
N CYS A 136 12.26 14.35 5.48
CA CYS A 136 12.72 14.69 4.13
C CYS A 136 13.12 13.44 3.33
N GLY A 137 13.90 12.53 3.93
CA GLY A 137 14.21 11.24 3.31
C GLY A 137 12.95 10.44 2.99
N PHE A 138 12.02 10.40 3.95
CA PHE A 138 10.74 9.73 3.83
C PHE A 138 9.83 10.35 2.76
N ALA A 139 9.94 11.66 2.49
CA ALA A 139 9.17 12.37 1.47
C ALA A 139 9.69 12.10 0.05
N LEU A 140 11.01 12.09 -0.12
CA LEU A 140 11.64 12.04 -1.43
C LEU A 140 11.82 10.62 -1.97
N ALA A 141 12.19 9.66 -1.11
CA ALA A 141 12.54 8.32 -1.54
C ALA A 141 11.41 7.55 -2.24
N PRO A 142 10.12 7.67 -1.90
CA PRO A 142 9.05 6.98 -2.60
C PRO A 142 8.95 7.33 -4.08
N MET A 143 9.33 8.54 -4.47
CA MET A 143 9.29 8.97 -5.87
C MET A 143 10.23 8.15 -6.76
N PHE A 144 11.32 7.63 -6.17
CA PHE A 144 12.26 6.74 -6.84
C PHE A 144 11.91 5.26 -6.60
N LEU A 145 11.60 4.89 -5.36
CA LEU A 145 11.42 3.48 -4.96
C LEU A 145 10.09 2.88 -5.45
N ALA A 146 9.03 3.70 -5.60
CA ALA A 146 7.74 3.19 -6.08
C ALA A 146 7.82 2.62 -7.51
N PRO A 147 8.41 3.29 -8.53
CA PRO A 147 8.60 2.71 -9.86
C PRO A 147 9.41 1.41 -9.84
N PHE A 148 10.49 1.35 -9.05
CA PHE A 148 11.27 0.11 -8.92
C PHE A 148 10.43 -1.04 -8.37
N SER A 149 9.51 -0.75 -7.42
CA SER A 149 8.62 -1.78 -6.86
C SER A 149 7.56 -2.26 -7.85
N GLU A 150 7.18 -1.43 -8.81
CA GLU A 150 6.23 -1.79 -9.86
C GLU A 150 6.86 -2.69 -10.92
N ILE A 151 8.17 -2.51 -11.20
CA ILE A 151 8.94 -3.30 -12.18
C ILE A 151 9.39 -4.64 -11.58
N ASN A 152 10.07 -4.57 -10.43
CA ASN A 152 10.76 -5.72 -9.84
C ASN A 152 9.87 -6.52 -8.87
N GLY A 153 8.74 -5.95 -8.50
CA GLY A 153 7.82 -6.49 -7.49
C GLY A 153 7.97 -5.81 -6.13
N ARG A 154 6.95 -5.98 -5.29
CA ARG A 154 6.92 -5.39 -3.95
C ARG A 154 7.92 -6.07 -3.00
N LYS A 155 7.97 -7.41 -3.03
CA LYS A 155 8.80 -8.20 -2.11
C LYS A 155 10.28 -7.85 -2.16
N PRO A 156 10.98 -7.80 -3.31
CA PRO A 156 12.41 -7.48 -3.35
C PRO A 156 12.72 -6.10 -2.78
N ILE A 157 11.87 -5.10 -3.09
CA ILE A 157 12.07 -3.74 -2.60
C ILE A 157 11.87 -3.67 -1.08
N PHE A 158 10.82 -4.29 -0.52
CA PHE A 158 10.64 -4.38 0.93
C PHE A 158 11.84 -5.02 1.63
N ILE A 159 12.41 -6.09 1.06
CA ILE A 159 13.56 -6.77 1.67
C ILE A 159 14.80 -5.88 1.64
N ILE A 160 15.14 -5.32 0.48
CA ILE A 160 16.35 -4.49 0.33
C ILE A 160 16.26 -3.25 1.21
N THR A 161 15.16 -2.51 1.11
CA THR A 161 14.99 -1.28 1.91
C THR A 161 14.88 -1.57 3.40
N GLY A 162 14.26 -2.69 3.79
CA GLY A 162 14.15 -3.06 5.19
C GLY A 162 15.48 -3.44 5.82
N VAL A 163 16.33 -4.22 5.12
CA VAL A 163 17.68 -4.52 5.60
C VAL A 163 18.52 -3.24 5.74
N LEU A 164 18.46 -2.35 4.74
CA LEU A 164 19.16 -1.06 4.81
C LEU A 164 18.62 -0.17 5.92
N PHE A 165 17.31 -0.20 6.18
CA PHE A 165 16.71 0.53 7.28
C PHE A 165 17.26 0.08 8.63
N VAL A 166 17.33 -1.24 8.88
CA VAL A 166 17.95 -1.80 10.11
C VAL A 166 19.41 -1.35 10.25
N VAL A 167 20.19 -1.39 9.15
CA VAL A 167 21.59 -0.93 9.16
C VAL A 167 21.68 0.56 9.52
N PHE A 168 20.85 1.43 8.93
CA PHE A 168 20.90 2.86 9.23
C PHE A 168 20.37 3.18 10.64
N GLN A 169 19.42 2.41 11.16
CA GLN A 169 19.00 2.52 12.56
C GLN A 169 20.15 2.16 13.52
N LEU A 170 20.86 1.09 13.22
CA LEU A 170 22.07 0.73 14.00
C LEU A 170 23.11 1.84 13.92
N THR A 171 23.33 2.43 12.74
CA THR A 171 24.25 3.57 12.56
C THR A 171 23.81 4.77 13.41
N CYS A 172 22.52 5.07 13.50
CA CYS A 172 22.00 6.12 14.38
C CYS A 172 22.36 5.85 15.86
N GLY A 173 22.23 4.61 16.33
CA GLY A 173 22.57 4.24 17.69
C GLY A 173 24.07 4.27 18.02
N LEU A 174 24.93 4.05 17.02
CA LEU A 174 26.39 3.94 17.20
C LEU A 174 27.15 5.24 16.94
N THR A 175 26.53 6.22 16.26
CA THR A 175 27.24 7.43 15.84
C THR A 175 27.71 8.27 17.02
N PRO A 176 28.98 8.73 17.02
CA PRO A 176 29.50 9.63 18.05
C PRO A 176 29.26 11.11 17.73
N THR A 177 28.82 11.45 16.51
CA THR A 177 28.71 12.83 16.03
C THR A 177 27.29 13.17 15.58
N PHE A 178 26.90 14.42 15.81
CA PHE A 178 25.60 14.92 15.35
C PHE A 178 25.46 14.90 13.83
N ALA A 179 26.52 15.25 13.07
CA ALA A 179 26.48 15.17 11.60
C ALA A 179 26.24 13.76 11.10
N GLY A 180 26.90 12.75 11.71
CA GLY A 180 26.66 11.33 11.43
C GLY A 180 25.23 10.91 11.72
N MET A 181 24.63 11.43 12.82
CA MET A 181 23.22 11.21 13.14
C MET A 181 22.30 11.74 12.05
N LEU A 182 22.50 12.96 11.56
CA LEU A 182 21.67 13.56 10.51
C LEU A 182 21.72 12.75 9.22
N ILE A 183 22.90 12.33 8.78
CA ILE A 183 23.07 11.51 7.57
C ILE A 183 22.37 10.16 7.74
N ALA A 184 22.61 9.48 8.86
CA ALA A 184 22.00 8.19 9.15
C ALA A 184 20.47 8.30 9.24
N ARG A 185 19.94 9.35 9.86
CA ARG A 185 18.49 9.64 9.94
C ARG A 185 17.87 9.89 8.57
N PHE A 186 18.55 10.65 7.68
CA PHE A 186 18.08 10.86 6.30
C PHE A 186 17.96 9.53 5.56
N LEU A 187 19.02 8.71 5.60
CA LEU A 187 19.04 7.41 4.92
C LEU A 187 18.04 6.43 5.54
N ALA A 188 17.90 6.41 6.86
CA ALA A 188 16.86 5.65 7.54
C ALA A 188 15.45 6.09 7.09
N GLY A 189 15.21 7.41 6.96
CA GLY A 189 13.97 7.96 6.41
C GLY A 189 13.69 7.51 4.98
N CYS A 190 14.72 7.53 4.12
CA CYS A 190 14.62 7.05 2.75
C CYS A 190 14.17 5.58 2.70
N MET A 191 14.81 4.72 3.48
CA MET A 191 14.56 3.28 3.45
C MET A 191 13.24 2.89 4.10
N SER A 192 12.88 3.52 5.23
CA SER A 192 11.63 3.25 5.96
C SER A 192 10.38 3.69 5.19
N SER A 193 10.50 4.65 4.28
CA SER A 193 9.37 5.20 3.51
C SER A 193 8.58 4.14 2.72
N THR A 194 9.24 3.06 2.30
CA THR A 194 8.61 1.96 1.57
C THR A 194 7.53 1.26 2.39
N PHE A 195 7.72 1.12 3.71
CA PHE A 195 6.78 0.44 4.60
C PHE A 195 5.51 1.27 4.90
N SER A 196 5.46 2.51 4.48
CA SER A 196 4.24 3.31 4.53
C SER A 196 3.64 3.50 3.14
N THR A 197 4.45 3.85 2.15
CA THR A 197 3.95 4.22 0.82
C THR A 197 3.56 3.02 -0.03
N LEU A 198 4.34 1.92 0.03
CA LEU A 198 4.05 0.73 -0.78
C LEU A 198 2.94 -0.14 -0.18
N VAL A 199 2.63 -0.01 1.12
CA VAL A 199 1.56 -0.80 1.76
C VAL A 199 0.18 -0.46 1.17
N GLY A 200 -0.09 0.82 0.87
CA GLY A 200 -1.29 1.20 0.12
C GLY A 200 -1.36 0.50 -1.25
N GLY A 201 -0.20 0.34 -1.93
CA GLY A 201 -0.07 -0.46 -3.15
C GLY A 201 -0.32 -1.95 -2.94
N VAL A 202 0.21 -2.55 -1.87
CA VAL A 202 -0.04 -3.95 -1.50
C VAL A 202 -1.53 -4.18 -1.27
N VAL A 203 -2.21 -3.31 -0.53
CA VAL A 203 -3.66 -3.39 -0.30
C VAL A 203 -4.43 -3.32 -1.62
N SER A 204 -4.06 -2.43 -2.53
CA SER A 204 -4.71 -2.31 -3.85
C SER A 204 -4.39 -3.49 -4.78
N ASP A 205 -3.26 -4.18 -4.59
CA ASP A 205 -2.88 -5.36 -5.37
C ASP A 205 -3.66 -6.63 -4.95
N ILE A 206 -4.22 -6.69 -3.71
CA ILE A 206 -4.90 -7.88 -3.15
C ILE A 206 -6.40 -7.70 -2.88
N TYR A 207 -6.90 -6.45 -2.77
CA TYR A 207 -8.32 -6.17 -2.53
C TYR A 207 -8.95 -5.35 -3.65
N ASN A 208 -10.17 -5.73 -4.02
CA ASN A 208 -11.01 -4.91 -4.89
C ASN A 208 -11.44 -3.61 -4.20
N ALA A 209 -11.84 -2.60 -4.96
CA ALA A 209 -12.25 -1.30 -4.44
C ALA A 209 -13.35 -1.37 -3.36
N LYS A 210 -14.24 -2.38 -3.42
CA LYS A 210 -15.32 -2.58 -2.43
C LYS A 210 -14.80 -3.04 -1.07
N ASP A 211 -13.78 -3.92 -1.06
CA ASP A 211 -13.28 -4.59 0.16
C ASP A 211 -12.05 -3.88 0.74
N ARG A 212 -11.47 -2.93 -0.01
CA ARG A 212 -10.24 -2.21 0.32
C ARG A 212 -10.38 -1.32 1.56
N ASN A 213 -11.58 -0.81 1.88
CA ASN A 213 -11.79 0.15 2.95
C ASN A 213 -11.33 -0.37 4.32
N THR A 214 -11.62 -1.63 4.64
CA THR A 214 -11.19 -2.26 5.90
C THR A 214 -9.67 -2.31 6.02
N ALA A 215 -8.98 -2.74 4.97
CA ALA A 215 -7.52 -2.82 4.95
C ALA A 215 -6.86 -1.43 5.04
N MET A 216 -7.45 -0.41 4.39
CA MET A 216 -6.97 0.97 4.46
C MET A 216 -7.23 1.61 5.83
N ALA A 217 -8.33 1.27 6.51
CA ALA A 217 -8.59 1.71 7.88
C ALA A 217 -7.58 1.10 8.86
N LEU A 218 -7.27 -0.20 8.73
CA LEU A 218 -6.23 -0.87 9.52
C LEU A 218 -4.84 -0.25 9.28
N PHE A 219 -4.50 0.03 8.03
CA PHE A 219 -3.25 0.71 7.65
C PHE A 219 -3.16 2.11 8.29
N SER A 220 -4.24 2.90 8.21
CA SER A 220 -4.29 4.24 8.80
C SER A 220 -4.18 4.19 10.33
N GLY A 221 -4.89 3.22 10.95
CA GLY A 221 -4.80 2.97 12.39
C GLY A 221 -3.40 2.58 12.84
N ALA A 222 -2.73 1.72 12.11
CA ALA A 222 -1.36 1.30 12.39
C ALA A 222 -0.37 2.48 12.32
N ALA A 223 -0.52 3.35 11.28
CA ALA A 223 0.32 4.54 11.14
C ALA A 223 0.14 5.51 12.32
N MET A 224 -1.10 5.81 12.71
CA MET A 224 -1.37 6.71 13.84
C MET A 224 -0.95 6.09 15.18
N CYS A 225 -1.26 4.82 15.40
CA CYS A 225 -0.90 4.10 16.61
C CYS A 225 0.64 4.08 16.81
N GLY A 226 1.38 3.77 15.75
CA GLY A 226 2.85 3.77 15.77
C GLY A 226 3.43 5.12 16.15
N THR A 227 2.86 6.21 15.62
CA THR A 227 3.31 7.59 15.91
C THR A 227 3.16 7.93 17.39
N GLY A 228 2.13 7.45 18.09
CA GLY A 228 1.95 7.63 19.53
C GLY A 228 2.81 6.69 20.38
N LEU A 229 3.01 5.44 19.95
CA LEU A 229 3.85 4.46 20.64
C LEU A 229 5.33 4.86 20.65
N GLY A 230 5.79 5.56 19.60
CA GLY A 230 7.19 6.01 19.49
C GLY A 230 7.64 6.80 20.72
N PRO A 231 7.06 7.98 20.97
CA PRO A 231 7.43 8.80 22.13
C PRO A 231 7.12 8.12 23.47
N LEU A 232 6.03 7.35 23.57
CA LEU A 232 5.65 6.62 24.78
C LEU A 232 6.76 5.67 25.22
N ILE A 233 7.18 4.76 24.35
CA ILE A 233 8.20 3.75 24.68
C ILE A 233 9.57 4.39 24.82
N SER A 234 9.91 5.36 23.95
CA SER A 234 11.20 6.04 24.02
C SER A 234 11.36 6.87 25.27
N SER A 235 10.30 7.47 25.82
CA SER A 235 10.34 8.18 27.11
C SER A 235 10.69 7.24 28.27
N ILE A 236 10.19 6.00 28.25
CA ILE A 236 10.57 4.97 29.23
C ILE A 236 12.06 4.65 29.09
N LEU A 237 12.51 4.40 27.86
CA LEU A 237 13.92 4.04 27.60
C LEU A 237 14.88 5.17 28.05
N VAL A 238 14.60 6.40 27.66
CA VAL A 238 15.45 7.57 27.99
C VAL A 238 15.49 7.84 29.49
N THR A 239 14.40 7.54 30.22
CA THR A 239 14.37 7.74 31.69
C THR A 239 15.28 6.76 32.42
N TYR A 240 15.36 5.50 31.97
CA TYR A 240 16.11 4.45 32.66
C TYR A 240 17.44 4.08 31.99
N THR A 241 17.67 4.56 30.75
CA THR A 241 18.86 4.26 29.98
C THR A 241 19.34 5.48 29.20
N THR A 242 20.08 5.28 28.11
CA THR A 242 20.52 6.34 27.21
C THR A 242 19.63 6.43 25.97
N TRP A 243 19.62 7.59 25.30
CA TRP A 243 18.88 7.80 24.03
C TRP A 243 19.25 6.79 22.94
N ARG A 244 20.44 6.17 23.00
CA ARG A 244 20.89 5.14 22.04
C ARG A 244 20.02 3.90 22.07
N TRP A 245 19.46 3.55 23.23
CA TRP A 245 18.55 2.42 23.37
C TRP A 245 17.25 2.60 22.59
N CYS A 246 16.84 3.84 22.29
CA CYS A 246 15.70 4.07 21.40
C CYS A 246 15.95 3.50 20.00
N PHE A 247 17.20 3.54 19.52
CA PHE A 247 17.59 2.97 18.24
C PHE A 247 17.88 1.47 18.32
N TYR A 248 18.53 0.99 19.37
CA TYR A 248 18.82 -0.45 19.54
C TYR A 248 17.54 -1.27 19.64
N LEU A 249 16.52 -0.80 20.37
CA LEU A 249 15.22 -1.46 20.41
C LEU A 249 14.60 -1.55 19.01
N GLN A 250 14.72 -0.48 18.19
CA GLN A 250 14.24 -0.48 16.82
C GLN A 250 15.00 -1.49 15.96
N VAL A 251 16.31 -1.56 16.07
CA VAL A 251 17.12 -2.57 15.37
C VAL A 251 16.63 -4.00 15.68
N ILE A 252 16.30 -4.27 16.94
CA ILE A 252 15.78 -5.58 17.35
C ILE A 252 14.39 -5.82 16.75
N THR A 253 13.47 -4.88 16.91
CA THR A 253 12.08 -5.03 16.44
C THR A 253 11.98 -5.06 14.92
N ASP A 254 12.75 -4.20 14.23
CA ASP A 254 12.84 -4.18 12.77
C ASP A 254 13.52 -5.44 12.24
N GLY A 255 14.56 -5.93 12.93
CA GLY A 255 15.25 -7.18 12.58
C GLY A 255 14.31 -8.39 12.65
N VAL A 256 13.52 -8.49 13.71
CA VAL A 256 12.49 -9.53 13.85
C VAL A 256 11.43 -9.41 12.75
N LEU A 257 10.95 -8.18 12.49
CA LEU A 257 9.99 -7.92 11.41
C LEU A 257 10.57 -8.33 10.04
N MET A 258 11.86 -8.04 9.79
CA MET A 258 12.51 -8.41 8.54
C MET A 258 12.60 -9.92 8.35
N VAL A 259 12.84 -10.70 9.40
CA VAL A 259 12.76 -12.17 9.36
C VAL A 259 11.39 -12.62 8.88
N PHE A 260 10.31 -12.07 9.46
CA PHE A 260 8.94 -12.39 9.02
C PHE A 260 8.67 -11.97 7.57
N LEU A 261 9.12 -10.78 7.15
CA LEU A 261 8.94 -10.30 5.78
C LEU A 261 9.70 -11.17 4.75
N ILE A 262 10.92 -11.58 5.04
CA ILE A 262 11.72 -12.42 4.13
C ILE A 262 11.04 -13.78 3.88
N PHE A 263 10.59 -14.43 4.94
CA PHE A 263 10.07 -15.80 4.85
C PHE A 263 8.57 -15.85 4.52
N LEU A 264 7.75 -14.96 5.07
CA LEU A 264 6.29 -15.07 5.00
C LEU A 264 5.65 -14.13 3.97
N PHE A 265 6.26 -12.97 3.68
CA PHE A 265 5.71 -12.06 2.68
C PHE A 265 5.91 -12.63 1.27
N LYS A 266 4.82 -12.71 0.51
CA LYS A 266 4.85 -13.16 -0.89
C LYS A 266 4.62 -11.97 -1.82
N GLU A 267 5.10 -12.12 -3.07
CA GLU A 267 4.90 -11.09 -4.10
C GLU A 267 3.41 -10.82 -4.32
N THR A 268 3.03 -9.54 -4.32
CA THR A 268 1.65 -9.10 -4.49
C THR A 268 1.39 -8.40 -5.83
N ARG A 269 2.45 -7.99 -6.54
CA ARG A 269 2.28 -7.29 -7.82
C ARG A 269 1.86 -8.24 -8.92
N GLY A 270 0.60 -8.13 -9.38
CA GLY A 270 0.01 -9.01 -10.40
C GLY A 270 0.80 -9.03 -11.71
N SER A 271 1.23 -7.88 -12.24
CA SER A 271 2.02 -7.80 -13.48
C SER A 271 3.34 -8.56 -13.40
N VAL A 272 4.02 -8.50 -12.24
CA VAL A 272 5.29 -9.22 -12.01
C VAL A 272 5.07 -10.72 -11.87
N LEU A 273 3.98 -11.13 -11.20
CA LEU A 273 3.61 -12.55 -11.12
C LEU A 273 3.30 -13.12 -12.49
N LEU A 274 2.57 -12.36 -13.31
CA LEU A 274 2.21 -12.75 -14.67
C LEU A 274 3.45 -12.85 -15.58
N SER A 275 4.38 -11.89 -15.48
CA SER A 275 5.66 -11.93 -16.20
C SER A 275 6.51 -13.14 -15.79
N ARG A 276 6.55 -13.48 -14.49
CA ARG A 276 7.23 -14.70 -14.00
C ARG A 276 6.54 -15.98 -14.50
N LYS A 277 5.20 -15.99 -14.56
CA LYS A 277 4.41 -17.09 -15.14
C LYS A 277 4.75 -17.29 -16.62
N ALA A 278 4.75 -16.20 -17.41
CA ALA A 278 5.11 -16.25 -18.83
C ALA A 278 6.54 -16.78 -19.05
N LYS A 279 7.53 -16.28 -18.27
CA LYS A 279 8.91 -16.78 -18.35
C LYS A 279 9.03 -18.27 -17.99
N ALA A 280 8.30 -18.72 -16.96
CA ALA A 280 8.31 -20.13 -16.57
C ALA A 280 7.69 -21.04 -17.65
N LEU A 281 6.59 -20.58 -18.27
CA LEU A 281 5.96 -21.29 -19.38
C LEU A 281 6.84 -21.34 -20.62
N ASN A 282 7.44 -20.21 -21.01
CA ASN A 282 8.31 -20.15 -22.18
C ASN A 282 9.54 -21.05 -21.99
N LYS A 283 10.16 -21.05 -20.79
CA LYS A 283 11.25 -21.95 -20.48
C LYS A 283 10.83 -23.42 -20.56
N TRP A 284 9.62 -23.74 -20.11
CA TRP A 284 9.10 -25.11 -20.22
C TRP A 284 8.84 -25.50 -21.66
N TYR A 285 8.30 -24.61 -22.51
CA TYR A 285 8.16 -24.88 -23.95
C TYR A 285 9.51 -25.04 -24.66
N ASP A 286 10.55 -24.25 -24.28
CA ASP A 286 11.91 -24.44 -24.80
C ASP A 286 12.46 -25.82 -24.44
N GLN A 287 12.19 -26.32 -23.22
CA GLN A 287 12.57 -27.65 -22.79
C GLN A 287 11.85 -28.74 -23.58
N LEU A 288 10.53 -28.63 -23.74
CA LEU A 288 9.76 -29.57 -24.56
C LEU A 288 10.25 -29.63 -26.01
N GLU A 289 10.56 -28.47 -26.61
CA GLU A 289 11.13 -28.41 -27.96
C GLU A 289 12.51 -29.07 -28.02
N SER A 290 13.36 -28.92 -27.00
CA SER A 290 14.66 -29.60 -26.94
C SER A 290 14.54 -31.13 -26.78
N GLU A 291 13.43 -31.62 -26.20
CA GLU A 291 13.08 -33.02 -26.06
C GLU A 291 12.38 -33.59 -27.32
N GLY A 292 12.20 -32.78 -28.39
CA GLY A 292 11.59 -33.20 -29.64
C GLY A 292 10.04 -33.04 -29.70
N HIS A 293 9.46 -32.37 -28.69
CA HIS A 293 8.01 -32.12 -28.66
C HIS A 293 7.73 -30.71 -29.20
N TYR A 294 7.20 -30.62 -30.40
CA TYR A 294 6.92 -29.36 -31.08
C TYR A 294 5.44 -29.02 -31.11
N GLY A 295 5.10 -27.80 -30.75
CA GLY A 295 3.79 -27.22 -30.95
C GLY A 295 2.77 -27.53 -29.84
N VAL A 296 1.73 -26.76 -29.85
CA VAL A 296 0.61 -26.84 -28.93
C VAL A 296 -0.67 -26.72 -29.73
N VAL A 297 -1.70 -27.52 -29.41
CA VAL A 297 -3.02 -27.37 -30.00
C VAL A 297 -3.72 -26.17 -29.39
N MET A 298 -4.04 -25.21 -30.22
CA MET A 298 -4.83 -24.06 -29.78
C MET A 298 -6.31 -24.42 -29.76
N PRO A 299 -7.07 -24.05 -28.70
CA PRO A 299 -8.50 -24.19 -28.70
C PRO A 299 -9.07 -23.35 -29.84
N SER A 300 -9.83 -24.00 -30.73
CA SER A 300 -10.53 -23.32 -31.83
C SER A 300 -11.72 -22.55 -31.27
N ALA A 301 -11.95 -21.32 -31.79
CA ALA A 301 -13.11 -20.53 -31.43
C ALA A 301 -14.44 -21.14 -31.95
N ASP A 302 -14.38 -21.98 -32.99
CA ASP A 302 -15.51 -22.67 -33.58
C ASP A 302 -15.25 -24.19 -33.58
N GLU A 303 -16.20 -25.00 -33.16
CA GLU A 303 -16.13 -26.47 -33.11
C GLU A 303 -15.89 -27.12 -34.48
N THR A 304 -16.01 -26.38 -35.57
CA THR A 304 -15.85 -26.84 -36.95
C THR A 304 -14.49 -26.51 -37.59
N SER A 305 -13.62 -25.74 -36.88
CA SER A 305 -12.33 -25.36 -37.42
C SER A 305 -11.27 -26.43 -37.13
N GLU A 306 -10.42 -26.75 -38.11
CA GLU A 306 -9.28 -27.67 -37.96
C GLU A 306 -8.40 -27.21 -36.79
N GLN A 307 -8.06 -28.12 -35.89
CA GLN A 307 -7.13 -27.86 -34.79
C GLN A 307 -5.75 -27.59 -35.37
N THR A 308 -5.25 -26.37 -35.21
CA THR A 308 -3.92 -25.99 -35.69
C THR A 308 -2.88 -26.18 -34.61
N VAL A 309 -1.82 -26.91 -34.94
CA VAL A 309 -0.66 -27.03 -34.06
C VAL A 309 0.29 -25.87 -34.36
N GLN A 310 0.57 -25.07 -33.33
CA GLN A 310 1.36 -23.86 -33.46
C GLN A 310 2.44 -23.80 -32.38
N ARG A 311 3.63 -23.29 -32.72
CA ARG A 311 4.67 -22.93 -31.73
C ARG A 311 4.28 -21.62 -31.11
N ILE A 312 4.03 -21.61 -29.80
CA ILE A 312 3.61 -20.41 -29.08
C ILE A 312 4.64 -20.01 -28.03
N ARG A 313 4.67 -18.71 -27.77
CA ARG A 313 5.35 -18.10 -26.62
C ARG A 313 4.44 -17.05 -26.01
N TRP A 314 4.54 -16.94 -24.71
CA TRP A 314 3.74 -16.00 -23.94
C TRP A 314 4.48 -14.71 -23.70
N LYS A 315 3.81 -13.58 -23.90
CA LYS A 315 4.26 -12.24 -23.54
C LYS A 315 3.21 -11.56 -22.68
N VAL A 316 3.61 -10.55 -21.93
CA VAL A 316 2.75 -9.79 -21.02
C VAL A 316 2.71 -8.35 -21.49
N LEU A 317 1.51 -7.79 -21.66
CA LEU A 317 1.33 -6.41 -22.11
C LEU A 317 2.08 -5.40 -21.23
N ALA A 318 2.07 -5.62 -19.91
CA ALA A 318 2.80 -4.79 -18.97
C ALA A 318 4.32 -4.80 -19.16
N ASP A 319 4.90 -5.83 -19.79
CA ASP A 319 6.34 -5.89 -20.09
C ASP A 319 6.68 -5.12 -21.37
N GLU A 320 5.78 -5.10 -22.35
CA GLU A 320 5.95 -4.32 -23.59
C GLU A 320 5.74 -2.82 -23.38
N GLU A 321 4.77 -2.45 -22.54
CA GLU A 321 4.51 -1.06 -22.17
C GLU A 321 5.59 -0.45 -21.25
N ARG A 322 6.54 -1.24 -20.77
CA ARG A 322 7.64 -0.75 -19.92
C ARG A 322 8.56 0.16 -20.71
N GLY A 323 8.49 1.45 -20.41
CA GLY A 323 9.52 2.39 -20.82
C GLY A 323 10.90 2.10 -20.21
N SER A 324 11.94 2.78 -20.65
CA SER A 324 13.24 2.68 -19.98
C SER A 324 13.13 3.11 -18.51
N ILE A 325 13.97 2.55 -17.63
CA ILE A 325 14.00 2.90 -16.20
C ILE A 325 14.13 4.43 -16.03
N PHE A 326 14.96 5.08 -16.83
CA PHE A 326 15.15 6.53 -16.81
C PHE A 326 13.85 7.28 -17.13
N GLN A 327 13.12 6.83 -18.16
CA GLN A 327 11.83 7.42 -18.52
C GLN A 327 10.79 7.25 -17.41
N MET A 328 10.76 6.09 -16.77
CA MET A 328 9.85 5.83 -15.67
C MET A 328 10.16 6.70 -14.44
N ILE A 329 11.43 6.86 -14.08
CA ILE A 329 11.86 7.76 -13.00
C ILE A 329 11.50 9.21 -13.36
N ARG A 330 11.77 9.66 -14.57
CA ARG A 330 11.40 11.01 -15.03
C ARG A 330 9.89 11.24 -14.89
N ILE A 331 9.08 10.29 -15.32
CA ILE A 331 7.61 10.36 -15.18
C ILE A 331 7.20 10.38 -13.71
N SER A 332 7.81 9.55 -12.88
CA SER A 332 7.50 9.46 -11.45
C SER A 332 7.92 10.70 -10.66
N LEU A 333 8.93 11.42 -11.13
CA LEU A 333 9.33 12.71 -10.55
C LEU A 333 8.47 13.87 -11.06
N TRP A 334 8.21 13.93 -12.36
CA TRP A 334 7.54 15.08 -12.96
C TRP A 334 6.01 15.05 -12.77
N ARG A 335 5.37 13.91 -13.03
CA ARG A 335 3.91 13.79 -13.01
C ARG A 335 3.26 14.16 -11.67
N PRO A 336 3.79 13.76 -10.50
CA PRO A 336 3.24 14.15 -9.21
C PRO A 336 3.16 15.67 -9.04
N PHE A 337 4.23 16.40 -9.34
CA PHE A 337 4.25 17.87 -9.23
C PHE A 337 3.38 18.55 -10.29
N TYR A 338 3.34 18.01 -11.50
CA TYR A 338 2.40 18.46 -12.52
C TYR A 338 0.95 18.34 -12.02
N MET A 339 0.59 17.21 -11.44
CA MET A 339 -0.75 17.01 -10.85
C MET A 339 -1.02 17.98 -9.69
N LEU A 340 -0.05 18.23 -8.83
CA LEU A 340 -0.18 19.20 -7.74
C LEU A 340 -0.56 20.60 -8.24
N LEU A 341 0.04 21.02 -9.34
CA LEU A 341 -0.14 22.37 -9.87
C LEU A 341 -1.35 22.50 -10.80
N THR A 342 -1.78 21.41 -11.44
CA THR A 342 -2.84 21.45 -12.45
C THR A 342 -4.17 20.91 -11.96
N GLU A 343 -4.18 20.05 -10.91
CA GLU A 343 -5.37 19.40 -10.40
C GLU A 343 -5.78 19.99 -9.04
N PRO A 344 -6.82 20.84 -8.99
CA PRO A 344 -7.24 21.50 -7.74
C PRO A 344 -7.55 20.52 -6.61
N THR A 345 -8.12 19.35 -6.93
CA THR A 345 -8.42 18.31 -5.95
C THR A 345 -7.15 17.78 -5.28
N VAL A 346 -6.08 17.53 -6.08
CA VAL A 346 -4.79 17.06 -5.56
C VAL A 346 -4.14 18.14 -4.71
N PHE A 347 -4.18 19.41 -5.16
CA PHE A 347 -3.62 20.54 -4.43
C PHE A 347 -4.27 20.72 -3.04
N PHE A 348 -5.60 20.86 -3.00
CA PHE A 348 -6.30 21.11 -1.74
C PHE A 348 -6.23 19.93 -0.78
N PHE A 349 -6.28 18.69 -1.29
CA PHE A 349 -6.06 17.52 -0.45
C PHE A 349 -4.62 17.43 0.07
N SER A 350 -3.63 17.76 -0.75
CA SER A 350 -2.23 17.81 -0.28
C SER A 350 -2.04 18.85 0.80
N LEU A 351 -2.64 20.02 0.67
CA LEU A 351 -2.60 21.07 1.69
C LEU A 351 -3.27 20.63 2.99
N TRP A 352 -4.47 20.08 2.91
CA TRP A 352 -5.26 19.67 4.06
C TRP A 352 -4.61 18.52 4.85
N ILE A 353 -4.16 17.47 4.16
CA ILE A 353 -3.49 16.35 4.82
C ILE A 353 -2.11 16.74 5.35
N SER A 354 -1.40 17.67 4.68
CA SER A 354 -0.11 18.17 5.14
C SER A 354 -0.26 18.95 6.42
N PHE A 355 -1.26 19.82 6.51
CA PHE A 355 -1.56 20.53 7.76
C PHE A 355 -1.92 19.56 8.88
N SER A 356 -2.81 18.60 8.60
CA SER A 356 -3.22 17.59 9.60
C SER A 356 -2.02 16.80 10.13
N TRP A 357 -1.10 16.44 9.25
CA TRP A 357 0.12 15.72 9.60
C TRP A 357 1.11 16.61 10.36
N SER A 358 1.18 17.91 10.00
CA SER A 358 1.99 18.89 10.70
C SER A 358 1.52 19.08 12.15
N VAL A 359 0.21 19.09 12.38
CA VAL A 359 -0.34 19.11 13.75
C VAL A 359 0.06 17.85 14.53
N LEU A 360 0.05 16.68 13.90
CA LEU A 360 0.49 15.43 14.55
C LEU A 360 1.96 15.52 14.97
N TYR A 361 2.85 15.98 14.09
CA TYR A 361 4.28 16.10 14.39
C TYR A 361 4.60 17.23 15.37
N LEU A 362 3.80 18.29 15.34
CA LEU A 362 3.89 19.39 16.32
C LEU A 362 3.66 18.89 17.76
N THR A 363 2.85 17.83 17.96
CA THR A 363 2.65 17.23 19.28
C THR A 363 3.94 16.71 19.91
N PHE A 364 4.96 16.36 19.12
CA PHE A 364 6.26 15.90 19.64
C PHE A 364 6.98 16.99 20.47
N GLY A 365 6.80 18.26 20.12
CA GLY A 365 7.30 19.39 20.90
C GLY A 365 6.26 19.99 21.85
N ALA A 366 4.98 20.06 21.43
CA ALA A 366 3.94 20.73 22.22
C ALA A 366 3.54 19.96 23.48
N ILE A 367 3.45 18.63 23.44
CA ILE A 367 3.12 17.81 24.62
C ILE A 367 4.20 17.97 25.70
N PRO A 368 5.52 17.75 25.43
CA PRO A 368 6.55 18.01 26.43
C PRO A 368 6.49 19.44 26.96
N LEU A 369 6.38 20.44 26.08
CA LEU A 369 6.36 21.83 26.46
C LEU A 369 5.23 22.15 27.45
N ILE A 370 3.98 21.84 27.11
CA ILE A 370 2.81 22.15 27.93
C ILE A 370 2.84 21.37 29.25
N PHE A 371 3.09 20.04 29.18
CA PHE A 371 3.02 19.21 30.38
C PHE A 371 4.19 19.44 31.34
N GLN A 372 5.38 19.80 30.85
CA GLN A 372 6.49 20.20 31.73
C GLN A 372 6.25 21.56 32.36
N THR A 373 5.83 22.58 31.57
CA THR A 373 5.70 23.96 32.09
C THR A 373 4.48 24.15 32.98
N THR A 374 3.33 23.54 32.64
CA THR A 374 2.06 23.73 33.36
C THR A 374 1.89 22.75 34.51
N TYR A 375 2.27 21.48 34.31
CA TYR A 375 2.02 20.40 35.29
C TYR A 375 3.28 19.88 35.97
N GLY A 376 4.49 20.34 35.57
CA GLY A 376 5.76 19.88 36.14
C GLY A 376 6.06 18.39 35.83
N PHE A 377 5.52 17.83 34.73
CA PHE A 377 5.68 16.44 34.42
C PHE A 377 7.13 16.08 34.07
N THR A 378 7.54 14.91 34.52
CA THR A 378 8.80 14.28 34.13
C THR A 378 8.71 13.70 32.70
N THR A 379 9.86 13.35 32.11
CA THR A 379 9.94 12.74 30.79
C THR A 379 9.04 11.51 30.67
N LEU A 380 9.03 10.67 31.70
CA LEU A 380 8.17 9.47 31.74
C LEU A 380 6.68 9.82 31.71
N GLN A 381 6.27 10.83 32.50
CA GLN A 381 4.88 11.23 32.64
C GLN A 381 4.33 11.88 31.36
N TYR A 382 5.05 12.84 30.76
CA TYR A 382 4.57 13.39 29.48
C TYR A 382 4.67 12.38 28.34
N GLY A 383 5.61 11.44 28.40
CA GLY A 383 5.67 10.30 27.49
C GLY A 383 4.40 9.46 27.53
N ALA A 384 3.84 9.24 28.74
CA ALA A 384 2.57 8.52 28.89
C ALA A 384 1.38 9.23 28.22
N VAL A 385 1.38 10.56 28.09
CA VAL A 385 0.31 11.32 27.40
C VAL A 385 0.21 10.94 25.93
N PHE A 386 1.30 10.56 25.28
CA PHE A 386 1.27 10.10 23.88
C PHE A 386 0.44 8.82 23.68
N SER A 387 0.15 8.08 24.77
CA SER A 387 -0.79 6.96 24.70
C SER A 387 -2.18 7.38 24.21
N ALA A 388 -2.59 8.64 24.42
CA ALA A 388 -3.86 9.17 23.92
C ALA A 388 -3.97 9.06 22.38
N ILE A 389 -2.86 9.24 21.65
CA ILE A 389 -2.80 9.07 20.19
C ILE A 389 -3.05 7.60 19.83
N SER A 390 -2.36 6.69 20.50
CA SER A 390 -2.47 5.24 20.23
C SER A 390 -3.84 4.70 20.61
N ILE A 391 -4.36 5.07 21.77
CA ILE A 391 -5.69 4.65 22.25
C ILE A 391 -6.78 5.17 21.31
N ALA A 392 -6.74 6.46 20.94
CA ALA A 392 -7.69 7.06 20.00
C ALA A 392 -7.65 6.33 18.65
N SER A 393 -6.47 6.00 18.13
CA SER A 393 -6.31 5.29 16.86
C SER A 393 -6.87 3.88 16.91
N ILE A 394 -6.59 3.13 17.98
CA ILE A 394 -7.08 1.75 18.17
C ILE A 394 -8.60 1.76 18.33
N ALA A 395 -9.15 2.68 19.13
CA ALA A 395 -10.58 2.77 19.36
C ALA A 395 -11.36 3.23 18.11
N PHE A 396 -10.77 4.13 17.31
CA PHE A 396 -11.44 4.69 16.15
C PHE A 396 -11.38 3.80 14.91
N THR A 397 -10.38 2.92 14.79
CA THR A 397 -10.25 1.97 13.67
C THR A 397 -11.50 1.12 13.47
N PRO A 398 -12.04 0.39 14.46
CA PRO A 398 -13.28 -0.37 14.28
C PRO A 398 -14.48 0.53 13.97
N ILE A 399 -14.54 1.74 14.53
CA ILE A 399 -15.62 2.69 14.23
C ILE A 399 -15.64 3.01 12.73
N THR A 400 -14.48 3.32 12.14
CA THR A 400 -14.38 3.61 10.69
C THR A 400 -14.70 2.41 9.80
N ILE A 401 -14.42 1.18 10.26
CA ILE A 401 -14.74 -0.04 9.52
C ILE A 401 -16.25 -0.31 9.52
N PHE A 402 -16.90 -0.14 10.66
CA PHE A 402 -18.30 -0.53 10.84
C PHE A 402 -19.31 0.61 10.64
N GLN A 403 -18.87 1.88 10.68
CA GLN A 403 -19.77 3.05 10.61
C GLN A 403 -20.72 3.02 9.39
N GLU A 404 -20.23 2.63 8.22
CA GLU A 404 -21.05 2.54 7.02
C GLU A 404 -22.13 1.47 7.17
N ARG A 405 -21.77 0.29 7.69
CA ARG A 405 -22.73 -0.81 7.91
C ARG A 405 -23.77 -0.47 8.97
N LEU A 406 -23.34 0.15 10.08
CA LEU A 406 -24.20 0.52 11.19
C LEU A 406 -25.19 1.63 10.81
N LEU A 407 -24.75 2.60 10.02
CA LEU A 407 -25.58 3.75 9.63
C LEU A 407 -26.39 3.49 8.36
N TRP A 408 -26.05 2.46 7.57
CA TRP A 408 -26.73 2.14 6.31
C TRP A 408 -28.27 2.08 6.41
N PRO A 409 -28.87 1.39 7.40
CA PRO A 409 -30.33 1.31 7.50
C PRO A 409 -31.00 2.65 7.79
N TYR A 410 -30.28 3.58 8.45
CA TYR A 410 -30.82 4.89 8.85
C TYR A 410 -30.60 5.98 7.80
N LEU A 411 -29.78 5.75 6.77
CA LEU A 411 -29.46 6.73 5.75
C LEU A 411 -30.57 6.84 4.69
N PRO A 412 -31.01 8.07 4.33
CA PRO A 412 -31.90 8.31 3.19
C PRO A 412 -31.31 7.74 1.89
N GLU A 413 -32.18 7.36 0.95
CA GLU A 413 -31.78 6.75 -0.32
C GLU A 413 -30.78 7.62 -1.12
N LYS A 414 -30.94 8.93 -1.09
CA LYS A 414 -30.01 9.89 -1.70
C LYS A 414 -28.59 9.73 -1.17
N HIS A 415 -28.41 9.60 0.15
CA HIS A 415 -27.09 9.42 0.77
C HIS A 415 -26.51 8.02 0.53
N ARG A 416 -27.36 6.98 0.46
CA ARG A 416 -26.92 5.63 0.08
C ARG A 416 -26.38 5.59 -1.36
N LYS A 417 -26.99 6.34 -2.28
CA LYS A 417 -26.48 6.48 -3.66
C LYS A 417 -25.14 7.22 -3.67
N LEU A 418 -25.00 8.28 -2.86
CA LEU A 418 -23.76 9.04 -2.73
C LEU A 418 -22.61 8.18 -2.20
N LEU A 419 -22.84 7.33 -1.19
CA LEU A 419 -21.81 6.44 -0.63
C LEU A 419 -21.20 5.46 -1.65
N LYS A 420 -21.88 5.21 -2.78
CA LYS A 420 -21.36 4.36 -3.86
C LYS A 420 -20.46 5.12 -4.84
N THR A 421 -20.35 6.44 -4.71
CA THR A 421 -19.49 7.30 -5.53
C THR A 421 -18.15 7.56 -4.82
N PRO A 422 -17.10 8.02 -5.52
CA PRO A 422 -15.87 8.46 -4.87
C PRO A 422 -16.09 9.53 -3.81
N GLU A 423 -17.05 10.45 -4.02
CA GLU A 423 -17.44 11.49 -3.06
C GLU A 423 -17.98 10.91 -1.76
N GLY A 424 -18.60 9.72 -1.81
CA GLY A 424 -19.08 9.03 -0.62
C GLY A 424 -17.99 8.72 0.40
N ARG A 425 -16.73 8.61 -0.04
CA ARG A 425 -15.56 8.45 0.86
C ARG A 425 -15.37 9.66 1.80
N LEU A 426 -15.87 10.82 1.40
CA LEU A 426 -15.77 12.06 2.18
C LEU A 426 -16.94 12.26 3.15
N TYR A 427 -18.04 11.53 2.98
CA TYR A 427 -19.28 11.75 3.73
C TYR A 427 -19.06 11.79 5.25
N PHE A 428 -18.49 10.74 5.82
CA PHE A 428 -18.20 10.69 7.25
C PHE A 428 -17.05 11.62 7.65
N CYS A 429 -16.08 11.79 6.77
CA CYS A 429 -14.93 12.66 7.02
C CYS A 429 -15.35 14.14 7.16
N CYS A 430 -16.39 14.60 6.47
CA CYS A 430 -16.91 15.97 6.63
C CYS A 430 -17.23 16.31 8.08
N PHE A 431 -17.77 15.38 8.84
CA PHE A 431 -18.09 15.58 10.25
C PHE A 431 -16.91 15.27 11.17
N GLN A 432 -16.19 14.17 10.91
CA GLN A 432 -15.12 13.70 11.76
C GLN A 432 -13.87 14.59 11.71
N SER A 433 -13.59 15.23 10.58
CA SER A 433 -12.43 16.12 10.43
C SER A 433 -12.53 17.40 11.27
N VAL A 434 -13.73 17.80 11.69
CA VAL A 434 -13.93 18.93 12.61
C VAL A 434 -13.33 18.64 14.01
N LEU A 435 -13.14 17.37 14.36
CA LEU A 435 -12.49 16.98 15.61
C LEU A 435 -11.02 17.40 15.66
N LEU A 436 -10.36 17.59 14.51
CA LEU A 436 -8.97 18.10 14.48
C LEU A 436 -8.89 19.53 15.04
N PRO A 437 -9.56 20.56 14.50
CA PRO A 437 -9.52 21.90 15.06
C PRO A 437 -10.07 21.98 16.50
N ILE A 438 -11.14 21.24 16.82
CA ILE A 438 -11.65 21.16 18.19
C ILE A 438 -10.58 20.62 19.12
N GLY A 439 -9.91 19.52 18.78
CA GLY A 439 -8.85 18.92 19.57
C GLY A 439 -7.65 19.84 19.76
N CYS A 440 -7.23 20.60 18.73
CA CYS A 440 -6.15 21.59 18.83
C CYS A 440 -6.46 22.70 19.84
N VAL A 441 -7.66 23.29 19.75
CA VAL A 441 -8.11 24.33 20.70
C VAL A 441 -8.25 23.73 22.09
N TRP A 442 -8.92 22.60 22.20
CA TRP A 442 -9.12 21.91 23.48
C TRP A 442 -7.80 21.61 24.19
N PHE A 443 -6.85 20.96 23.51
CA PHE A 443 -5.53 20.65 24.03
C PHE A 443 -4.81 21.90 24.55
N SER A 444 -4.73 22.93 23.71
CA SER A 444 -3.93 24.13 24.01
C SER A 444 -4.57 25.02 25.06
N VAL A 445 -5.91 25.18 25.04
CA VAL A 445 -6.61 26.01 26.03
C VAL A 445 -6.64 25.31 27.38
N SER A 446 -7.01 24.04 27.45
CA SER A 446 -7.06 23.34 28.74
C SER A 446 -5.67 23.11 29.34
N GLY A 447 -4.65 22.89 28.49
CA GLY A 447 -3.27 22.71 28.91
C GLY A 447 -2.59 23.99 29.43
N ALA A 448 -3.19 25.15 29.22
CA ALA A 448 -2.67 26.44 29.72
C ALA A 448 -2.96 26.70 31.22
N TYR A 449 -3.88 25.95 31.81
CA TYR A 449 -4.32 26.21 33.18
C TYR A 449 -3.93 25.07 34.14
N PRO A 450 -3.08 25.33 35.16
CA PRO A 450 -2.65 24.31 36.12
C PRO A 450 -3.78 23.71 36.96
N GLY A 451 -4.90 24.43 37.11
CA GLY A 451 -6.10 23.92 37.82
C GLY A 451 -6.93 22.91 37.07
N VAL A 452 -6.68 22.73 35.78
CA VAL A 452 -7.38 21.71 34.95
C VAL A 452 -6.64 20.38 35.12
N PRO A 453 -7.34 19.26 35.41
CA PRO A 453 -6.72 17.94 35.47
C PRO A 453 -5.98 17.57 34.17
N TRP A 454 -4.80 17.01 34.26
CA TRP A 454 -3.91 16.68 33.14
C TRP A 454 -4.57 15.77 32.08
N ILE A 455 -5.56 14.97 32.46
CA ILE A 455 -6.29 14.09 31.54
C ILE A 455 -7.11 14.90 30.51
N VAL A 456 -7.56 16.12 30.85
CA VAL A 456 -8.41 16.94 29.98
C VAL A 456 -7.66 17.38 28.70
N PRO A 457 -6.45 17.98 28.78
CA PRO A 457 -5.67 18.22 27.56
C PRO A 457 -5.23 16.93 26.85
N ALA A 458 -4.97 15.83 27.55
CA ALA A 458 -4.68 14.55 26.93
C ALA A 458 -5.83 14.03 26.07
N LEU A 459 -7.09 14.19 26.51
CA LEU A 459 -8.28 13.89 25.71
C LEU A 459 -8.38 14.80 24.47
N GLY A 460 -7.95 16.07 24.56
CA GLY A 460 -7.84 16.98 23.41
C GLY A 460 -6.90 16.44 22.34
N VAL A 461 -5.75 15.85 22.72
CA VAL A 461 -4.84 15.17 21.79
C VAL A 461 -5.52 13.99 21.12
N GLY A 462 -6.24 13.16 21.89
CA GLY A 462 -7.01 12.04 21.34
C GLY A 462 -8.09 12.50 20.34
N CYS A 463 -8.81 13.59 20.66
CA CYS A 463 -9.81 14.20 19.80
C CYS A 463 -9.19 14.68 18.47
N ALA A 464 -8.07 15.40 18.50
CA ALA A 464 -7.35 15.82 17.30
C ALA A 464 -6.90 14.62 16.46
N THR A 465 -6.42 13.56 17.12
CA THR A 465 -5.98 12.33 16.42
C THR A 465 -7.09 11.67 15.64
N ILE A 466 -8.31 11.60 16.16
CA ILE A 466 -9.49 11.09 15.43
C ILE A 466 -9.74 11.91 14.17
N GLY A 467 -9.67 13.24 14.26
CA GLY A 467 -9.79 14.12 13.11
C GLY A 467 -8.71 13.85 12.05
N ILE A 468 -7.44 13.76 12.47
CA ILE A 468 -6.30 13.46 11.58
C ILE A 468 -6.47 12.10 10.90
N PHE A 469 -6.89 11.07 11.65
CA PHE A 469 -7.17 9.74 11.12
C PHE A 469 -8.21 9.78 9.99
N SER A 470 -9.32 10.50 10.22
CA SER A 470 -10.40 10.62 9.24
C SER A 470 -9.93 11.30 7.95
N VAL A 471 -9.15 12.38 8.07
CA VAL A 471 -8.54 13.09 6.93
C VAL A 471 -7.63 12.14 6.15
N TYR A 472 -6.74 11.43 6.86
CA TYR A 472 -5.80 10.50 6.26
C TYR A 472 -6.50 9.41 5.44
N LEU A 473 -7.46 8.73 6.05
CA LEU A 473 -8.22 7.65 5.40
C LEU A 473 -9.02 8.15 4.20
N ALA A 474 -9.69 9.30 4.33
CA ALA A 474 -10.52 9.86 3.28
C ALA A 474 -9.71 10.30 2.06
N VAL A 475 -8.59 11.00 2.26
CA VAL A 475 -7.72 11.48 1.18
C VAL A 475 -7.14 10.31 0.40
N PHE A 476 -6.64 9.27 1.08
CA PHE A 476 -6.10 8.08 0.41
C PHE A 476 -7.15 7.37 -0.44
N ASN A 477 -8.33 7.11 0.12
CA ASN A 477 -9.41 6.43 -0.60
C ASN A 477 -9.93 7.27 -1.77
N TYR A 478 -10.18 8.57 -1.57
CA TYR A 478 -10.70 9.43 -2.62
C TYR A 478 -9.74 9.58 -3.80
N LEU A 479 -8.45 9.85 -3.55
CA LEU A 479 -7.46 9.98 -4.61
C LEU A 479 -7.28 8.67 -5.38
N ALA A 480 -7.31 7.53 -4.69
CA ALA A 480 -7.23 6.22 -5.33
C ALA A 480 -8.44 5.93 -6.22
N ASP A 481 -9.66 6.28 -5.75
CA ASP A 481 -10.90 6.03 -6.47
C ASP A 481 -11.16 7.06 -7.60
N SER A 482 -10.60 8.27 -7.51
CA SER A 482 -10.80 9.33 -8.51
C SER A 482 -9.79 9.31 -9.65
N TYR A 483 -8.53 8.93 -9.39
CA TYR A 483 -7.45 9.02 -10.37
C TYR A 483 -6.99 7.67 -10.92
N HIS A 484 -7.52 6.53 -10.46
CA HIS A 484 -7.24 5.17 -10.97
C HIS A 484 -5.80 4.98 -11.50
N ARG A 485 -5.57 5.13 -12.82
CA ARG A 485 -4.27 4.98 -13.47
C ARG A 485 -3.21 5.95 -12.92
N TYR A 486 -3.60 7.14 -12.48
CA TYR A 486 -2.73 8.19 -11.96
C TYR A 486 -2.71 8.27 -10.43
N ALA A 487 -3.42 7.36 -9.74
CA ALA A 487 -3.55 7.37 -8.28
C ALA A 487 -2.19 7.31 -7.57
N SER A 488 -1.24 6.53 -8.08
CA SER A 488 0.11 6.44 -7.51
C SER A 488 0.84 7.78 -7.51
N SER A 489 0.69 8.58 -8.59
CA SER A 489 1.30 9.91 -8.69
C SER A 489 0.63 10.93 -7.76
N ALA A 490 -0.71 10.91 -7.66
CA ALA A 490 -1.46 11.77 -6.74
C ALA A 490 -1.12 11.46 -5.28
N LEU A 491 -1.03 10.17 -4.92
CA LEU A 491 -0.64 9.72 -3.59
C LEU A 491 0.83 10.02 -3.27
N ALA A 492 1.73 9.96 -4.27
CA ALA A 492 3.14 10.29 -4.08
C ALA A 492 3.34 11.77 -3.74
N VAL A 493 2.68 12.68 -4.47
CA VAL A 493 2.87 14.12 -4.21
C VAL A 493 2.22 14.56 -2.92
N GLN A 494 1.02 14.08 -2.58
CA GLN A 494 0.44 14.38 -1.26
C GLN A 494 1.30 13.82 -0.13
N GLY A 495 1.89 12.63 -0.31
CA GLY A 495 2.83 12.06 0.65
C GLY A 495 4.10 12.88 0.81
N CYS A 496 4.65 13.41 -0.29
CA CYS A 496 5.80 14.31 -0.28
C CYS A 496 5.49 15.61 0.47
N CYS A 497 4.43 16.33 0.11
CA CYS A 497 4.02 17.56 0.76
C CYS A 497 3.75 17.35 2.27
N ARG A 498 3.03 16.28 2.61
CA ARG A 498 2.69 15.89 3.96
C ARG A 498 3.93 15.68 4.84
N ASN A 499 4.91 14.93 4.36
CA ASN A 499 6.10 14.60 5.15
C ASN A 499 7.08 15.78 5.23
N LEU A 500 7.20 16.59 4.17
CA LEU A 500 8.02 17.81 4.21
C LEU A 500 7.47 18.83 5.20
N LEU A 501 6.17 19.16 5.09
CA LEU A 501 5.54 20.12 6.01
C LEU A 501 5.47 19.55 7.43
N GLY A 502 5.07 18.28 7.60
CA GLY A 502 5.04 17.63 8.91
C GLY A 502 6.38 17.66 9.62
N GLY A 503 7.46 17.37 8.89
CA GLY A 503 8.81 17.40 9.46
C GLY A 503 9.35 18.79 9.77
N ALA A 504 8.84 19.84 9.12
CA ALA A 504 9.27 21.21 9.40
C ALA A 504 8.64 21.78 10.69
N PHE A 505 7.45 21.33 11.07
CA PHE A 505 6.71 21.89 12.20
C PHE A 505 7.39 21.73 13.57
N PRO A 506 8.04 20.62 13.91
CA PRO A 506 8.79 20.52 15.18
C PRO A 506 9.78 21.65 15.42
N ILE A 507 10.51 22.10 14.38
CA ILE A 507 11.56 23.12 14.47
C ILE A 507 11.06 24.43 15.10
N PHE A 508 9.82 24.85 14.80
CA PHE A 508 9.27 26.09 15.30
C PHE A 508 8.14 25.93 16.32
N THR A 509 7.84 24.70 16.74
CA THR A 509 6.77 24.40 17.70
C THR A 509 6.94 25.19 19.00
N ARG A 510 8.13 25.17 19.59
CA ARG A 510 8.42 25.91 20.83
C ARG A 510 8.20 27.41 20.64
N GLN A 511 8.71 27.98 19.54
CA GLN A 511 8.54 29.41 19.25
C GLN A 511 7.07 29.78 19.03
N LEU A 512 6.30 28.94 18.29
CA LEU A 512 4.88 29.14 18.07
C LEU A 512 4.12 29.27 19.40
N TYR A 513 4.34 28.35 20.33
CA TYR A 513 3.64 28.31 21.61
C TYR A 513 4.13 29.37 22.60
N THR A 514 5.39 29.77 22.56
CA THR A 514 5.93 30.83 23.43
C THR A 514 5.57 32.23 22.95
N THR A 515 5.52 32.46 21.63
CA THR A 515 5.19 33.77 21.04
C THR A 515 3.68 34.06 21.06
N LEU A 516 2.84 33.07 20.70
CA LEU A 516 1.37 33.25 20.63
C LEU A 516 0.66 32.91 21.94
N THR A 517 1.38 32.50 22.98
CA THR A 517 0.83 31.81 24.17
C THR A 517 0.22 30.43 23.81
N PHE A 518 -0.10 29.61 24.83
CA PHE A 518 -0.69 28.29 24.55
C PHE A 518 -2.09 28.41 23.93
N GLN A 519 -2.93 29.32 24.43
CA GLN A 519 -4.27 29.56 23.90
C GLN A 519 -4.23 30.13 22.47
N GLY A 520 -3.32 31.10 22.23
CA GLY A 520 -3.17 31.74 20.92
C GLY A 520 -2.68 30.75 19.86
N ALA A 521 -1.71 29.88 20.20
CA ALA A 521 -1.24 28.82 19.31
C ALA A 521 -2.36 27.82 18.97
N GLY A 522 -3.12 27.40 20.01
CA GLY A 522 -4.29 26.53 19.80
C GLY A 522 -5.38 27.19 18.94
N GLY A 523 -5.67 28.47 19.17
CA GLY A 523 -6.60 29.25 18.36
C GLY A 523 -6.16 29.39 16.90
N PHE A 524 -4.86 29.65 16.67
CA PHE A 524 -4.27 29.72 15.32
C PHE A 524 -4.38 28.37 14.60
N LEU A 525 -3.92 27.28 15.21
CA LEU A 525 -3.97 25.94 14.63
C LEU A 525 -5.40 25.47 14.43
N GLY A 526 -6.29 25.74 15.38
CA GLY A 526 -7.72 25.43 15.26
C GLY A 526 -8.40 26.23 14.16
N GLY A 527 -8.08 27.53 14.01
CA GLY A 527 -8.60 28.39 12.94
C GLY A 527 -8.19 27.92 11.54
N VAL A 528 -6.91 27.62 11.35
CA VAL A 528 -6.42 27.04 10.09
C VAL A 528 -7.04 25.68 9.84
N GLY A 529 -7.13 24.82 10.86
CA GLY A 529 -7.78 23.51 10.77
C GLY A 529 -9.25 23.63 10.37
N LEU A 530 -9.99 24.56 10.95
CA LEU A 530 -11.41 24.82 10.62
C LEU A 530 -11.57 25.29 9.16
N LEU A 531 -10.70 26.19 8.70
CA LEU A 531 -10.69 26.65 7.32
C LEU A 531 -10.48 25.48 6.34
N LEU A 532 -9.56 24.58 6.65
CA LEU A 532 -9.25 23.43 5.81
C LEU A 532 -10.34 22.34 5.86
N THR A 533 -11.17 22.28 6.91
CA THR A 533 -12.32 21.36 6.94
C THR A 533 -13.44 21.76 5.96
N ILE A 534 -13.35 22.92 5.31
CA ILE A 534 -14.23 23.28 4.20
C ILE A 534 -13.96 22.42 2.96
N VAL A 535 -12.72 21.96 2.77
CA VAL A 535 -12.29 21.18 1.59
C VAL A 535 -13.16 19.95 1.33
N PRO A 536 -13.39 19.03 2.28
CA PRO A 536 -14.22 17.85 2.02
C PRO A 536 -15.69 18.21 1.74
N TRP A 537 -16.23 19.29 2.32
CA TRP A 537 -17.58 19.76 2.03
C TRP A 537 -17.72 20.27 0.59
N VAL A 538 -16.75 21.06 0.13
CA VAL A 538 -16.71 21.54 -1.26
C VAL A 538 -16.64 20.36 -2.22
N LEU A 539 -15.80 19.38 -1.96
CA LEU A 539 -15.65 18.20 -2.82
C LEU A 539 -16.85 17.24 -2.72
N LEU A 540 -17.54 17.17 -1.59
CA LEU A 540 -18.76 16.38 -1.44
C LEU A 540 -19.89 16.95 -2.32
N ILE A 541 -20.00 18.28 -2.41
CA ILE A 541 -21.07 18.97 -3.12
C ILE A 541 -20.74 19.13 -4.61
N TRP A 542 -19.55 19.61 -4.93
CA TRP A 542 -19.12 19.96 -6.30
C TRP A 542 -18.10 18.99 -6.90
N GLY A 543 -17.73 17.92 -6.21
CA GLY A 543 -16.71 16.94 -6.66
C GLY A 543 -16.96 16.39 -8.06
N PRO A 544 -18.18 15.94 -8.41
CA PRO A 544 -18.47 15.47 -9.78
C PRO A 544 -18.20 16.53 -10.85
N SER A 545 -18.55 17.80 -10.59
CA SER A 545 -18.33 18.92 -11.53
C SER A 545 -16.84 19.28 -11.64
N ILE A 546 -16.10 19.21 -10.52
CA ILE A 546 -14.67 19.48 -10.49
C ILE A 546 -13.93 18.39 -11.27
N ARG A 547 -14.27 17.11 -11.06
CA ARG A 547 -13.67 15.97 -11.79
C ARG A 547 -13.99 16.02 -13.29
N ALA A 548 -15.19 16.41 -13.67
CA ALA A 548 -15.58 16.54 -15.08
C ALA A 548 -14.77 17.63 -15.81
N ARG A 549 -14.31 18.67 -15.11
CA ARG A 549 -13.47 19.75 -15.66
C ARG A 549 -11.96 19.41 -15.61
N SER A 550 -11.55 18.42 -14.85
CA SER A 550 -10.16 17.97 -14.77
C SER A 550 -9.75 17.26 -16.05
N LYS A 551 -8.60 17.61 -16.61
CA LYS A 551 -8.07 16.96 -17.81
C LYS A 551 -7.74 15.48 -17.57
N LEU A 552 -7.07 15.18 -16.46
CA LEU A 552 -6.61 13.82 -16.14
C LEU A 552 -7.75 12.92 -15.63
N ALA A 553 -8.65 13.44 -14.82
CA ALA A 553 -9.83 12.69 -14.39
C ALA A 553 -10.86 12.53 -15.53
N GLY A 554 -10.96 13.53 -16.43
CA GLY A 554 -11.80 13.49 -17.62
C GLY A 554 -11.34 12.43 -18.64
N GLU A 555 -10.06 12.26 -18.86
CA GLU A 555 -9.50 11.19 -19.71
C GLU A 555 -9.90 9.79 -19.18
N ILE A 556 -9.93 9.60 -17.87
CA ILE A 556 -10.35 8.34 -17.25
C ILE A 556 -11.84 8.09 -17.46
N LEU A 557 -12.67 9.13 -17.38
CA LEU A 557 -14.12 9.03 -17.60
C LEU A 557 -14.47 8.77 -19.08
N ALA A 558 -13.62 9.19 -20.00
CA ALA A 558 -13.81 9.01 -21.45
C ALA A 558 -13.45 7.60 -21.95
N VAL A 559 -12.67 6.82 -21.21
CA VAL A 559 -12.28 5.45 -21.59
C VAL A 559 -13.40 4.47 -21.20
N PRO A 560 -14.03 3.76 -22.17
CA PRO A 560 -15.07 2.78 -21.86
C PRO A 560 -14.52 1.70 -20.92
N ALA A 561 -15.31 1.30 -19.92
CA ALA A 561 -14.97 0.33 -18.87
C ALA A 561 -14.54 -1.07 -19.36
N LYS A 562 -14.55 -1.33 -20.66
CA LYS A 562 -14.12 -2.61 -21.30
C LYS A 562 -12.60 -2.77 -21.43
N ILE A 563 -11.81 -1.72 -21.28
CA ILE A 563 -10.32 -1.77 -21.46
C ILE A 563 -9.58 -1.72 -20.11
N ALA A 564 -10.28 -1.49 -19.01
CA ALA A 564 -9.70 -1.32 -17.67
C ALA A 564 -9.75 -2.60 -16.80
N ARG A 565 -9.98 -3.76 -17.42
CA ARG A 565 -9.93 -5.07 -16.74
C ARG A 565 -8.70 -5.86 -17.12
#